data_b7f3959d63b90f7665588450860b353b
#
_entry.id   b7f3959d63b90f7665588450860b353b
#
_cell.length_a   1.000
_cell.length_b   1.000
_cell.length_c   1.000
_cell.angle_alpha   90.00
_cell.angle_beta   90.00
_cell.angle_gamma   90.00
#
_symmetry.space_group_name_H-M   'P 1'
#
loop_
_entity.id
_entity.type
_entity.pdbx_description
1 polymer ?
#
loop_
_entity_poly.entity_id
_entity_poly.type
_entity_poly.pdbx_seq_one_letter_code
_entity_poly.pdbx_strand_id
1 'polypeptide(L)'
;DTDRSRGLGDVYKRQIMDIAKTKRRENIAEYILYLWQLEDLLRALQFSPEAVHSQLIAPRDLSQPEQRLYLEWYMDIADLLRQEGKERQGHLDHTLHLIADLHNLHLQLMKLPAGARYRELYARLEPELPRLRAVLGRNETSDTELCFRALYAAMLYRIRGEGGQQAVADTVEYISPAIAELASMYGKVERGEIDLFEREK
;
A
#
# COMPACT_ATOMS: atom_id res chain seq x y z
N ASP A 1 -7.19 -27.03 -29.23
CA ASP A 1 -6.02 -26.41 -28.57
C ASP A 1 -6.33 -25.06 -27.90
N THR A 2 -7.39 -24.36 -28.32
CA THR A 2 -7.78 -23.04 -27.75
C THR A 2 -8.45 -23.13 -26.39
N ASP A 3 -9.12 -24.17 -26.02
CA ASP A 3 -9.81 -24.34 -24.74
C ASP A 3 -8.84 -24.68 -23.57
N ARG A 4 -7.76 -25.42 -23.85
CA ARG A 4 -6.71 -25.69 -22.87
C ARG A 4 -5.90 -24.44 -22.54
N SER A 5 -5.68 -23.56 -23.51
CA SER A 5 -4.96 -22.30 -23.33
C SER A 5 -5.76 -21.29 -22.51
N ARG A 6 -7.10 -21.24 -22.68
CA ARG A 6 -7.98 -20.39 -21.86
C ARG A 6 -8.05 -20.86 -20.40
N GLY A 7 -8.19 -22.17 -20.17
CA GLY A 7 -8.23 -22.72 -18.82
C GLY A 7 -6.94 -22.50 -18.02
N LEU A 8 -5.77 -22.59 -18.68
CA LEU A 8 -4.48 -22.29 -18.04
C LEU A 8 -4.35 -20.81 -17.70
N GLY A 9 -4.74 -19.91 -18.61
CA GLY A 9 -4.73 -18.47 -18.39
C GLY A 9 -5.60 -18.04 -17.19
N ASP A 10 -6.79 -18.63 -17.06
CA ASP A 10 -7.69 -18.34 -15.93
C ASP A 10 -7.17 -18.87 -14.59
N VAL A 11 -6.46 -20.01 -14.57
CA VAL A 11 -5.81 -20.55 -13.38
C VAL A 11 -4.68 -19.63 -12.91
N TYR A 12 -3.83 -19.17 -13.83
CA TYR A 12 -2.72 -18.27 -13.51
C TYR A 12 -3.19 -16.86 -13.13
N LYS A 13 -4.24 -16.33 -13.78
CA LYS A 13 -4.85 -15.05 -13.41
C LYS A 13 -5.40 -15.09 -11.99
N ARG A 14 -6.01 -16.20 -11.59
CA ARG A 14 -6.39 -16.45 -10.20
C ARG A 14 -5.17 -16.46 -9.27
N GLN A 15 -4.08 -17.11 -9.68
CA GLN A 15 -2.87 -17.24 -8.86
C GLN A 15 -2.17 -15.90 -8.62
N ILE A 16 -2.11 -15.00 -9.60
CA ILE A 16 -1.54 -13.64 -9.42
C ILE A 16 -2.48 -12.75 -8.63
N MET A 17 -3.79 -12.82 -8.87
CA MET A 17 -4.78 -12.15 -8.03
C MET A 17 -4.75 -12.70 -6.59
N ASP A 18 -4.44 -13.99 -6.41
CA ASP A 18 -4.27 -14.60 -5.10
C ASP A 18 -2.99 -14.12 -4.39
N ILE A 19 -1.89 -13.87 -5.12
CA ILE A 19 -0.67 -13.26 -4.56
C ILE A 19 -0.96 -11.84 -4.06
N ALA A 20 -1.63 -11.01 -4.85
CA ALA A 20 -2.03 -9.66 -4.45
C ALA A 20 -3.00 -9.69 -3.26
N LYS A 21 -3.98 -10.59 -3.26
CA LYS A 21 -4.90 -10.82 -2.14
C LYS A 21 -4.19 -11.35 -0.90
N THR A 22 -3.22 -12.24 -1.07
CA THR A 22 -2.41 -12.78 0.04
C THR A 22 -1.57 -11.69 0.67
N LYS A 23 -0.85 -10.88 -0.12
CA LYS A 23 -0.10 -9.72 0.37
C LYS A 23 -0.99 -8.73 1.12
N ARG A 24 -2.19 -8.46 0.59
CA ARG A 24 -3.17 -7.60 1.26
C ARG A 24 -3.61 -8.18 2.61
N ARG A 25 -3.82 -9.50 2.69
CA ARG A 25 -4.22 -10.18 3.94
C ARG A 25 -3.09 -10.27 4.96
N GLU A 26 -1.86 -10.43 4.49
CA GLU A 26 -0.69 -10.56 5.35
C GLU A 26 -0.26 -9.21 5.91
N ASN A 27 -0.17 -8.18 5.06
CA ASN A 27 0.22 -6.84 5.47
C ASN A 27 -0.38 -5.77 4.55
N ILE A 28 -1.49 -5.19 4.97
CA ILE A 28 -2.19 -4.15 4.22
C ILE A 28 -1.32 -2.91 3.97
N ALA A 29 -0.44 -2.54 4.91
CA ALA A 29 0.42 -1.37 4.76
C ALA A 29 1.48 -1.60 3.66
N GLU A 30 2.12 -2.77 3.64
CA GLU A 30 3.07 -3.13 2.57
C GLU A 30 2.38 -3.21 1.21
N TYR A 31 1.16 -3.72 1.16
CA TYR A 31 0.36 -3.78 -0.06
C TYR A 31 0.09 -2.38 -0.63
N ILE A 32 -0.32 -1.42 0.19
CA ILE A 32 -0.58 -0.03 -0.23
C ILE A 32 0.71 0.62 -0.76
N LEU A 33 1.80 0.53 -0.03
CA LEU A 33 3.09 1.11 -0.43
C LEU A 33 3.64 0.47 -1.71
N TYR A 34 3.46 -0.84 -1.88
CA TYR A 34 3.82 -1.56 -3.10
C TYR A 34 3.03 -1.06 -4.31
N LEU A 35 1.71 -0.86 -4.18
CA LEU A 35 0.89 -0.33 -5.27
C LEU A 35 1.29 1.09 -5.63
N TRP A 36 1.57 1.95 -4.67
CA TRP A 36 2.04 3.31 -4.92
C TRP A 36 3.38 3.34 -5.68
N GLN A 37 4.29 2.44 -5.31
CA GLN A 37 5.55 2.28 -6.07
C GLN A 37 5.30 1.80 -7.50
N LEU A 38 4.39 0.84 -7.68
CA LEU A 38 4.05 0.33 -9.01
C LEU A 38 3.41 1.40 -9.89
N GLU A 39 2.51 2.24 -9.33
CA GLU A 39 1.92 3.37 -10.03
C GLU A 39 3.00 4.32 -10.59
N ASP A 40 4.00 4.68 -9.78
CA ASP A 40 5.08 5.54 -10.20
C ASP A 40 6.02 4.89 -11.21
N LEU A 41 6.28 3.59 -11.09
CA LEU A 41 7.03 2.83 -12.10
C LEU A 41 6.31 2.81 -13.45
N LEU A 42 4.99 2.58 -13.45
CA LEU A 42 4.20 2.59 -14.68
C LEU A 42 4.18 3.97 -15.34
N ARG A 43 4.10 5.05 -14.54
CA ARG A 43 4.22 6.42 -15.06
C ARG A 43 5.61 6.68 -15.67
N ALA A 44 6.67 6.29 -14.97
CA ALA A 44 8.05 6.44 -15.46
C ALA A 44 8.29 5.70 -16.78
N LEU A 45 7.62 4.57 -16.98
CA LEU A 45 7.65 3.78 -18.22
C LEU A 45 6.60 4.23 -19.25
N GLN A 46 5.94 5.36 -19.00
CA GLN A 46 4.93 5.96 -19.89
C GLN A 46 3.81 4.98 -20.29
N PHE A 47 3.52 4.03 -19.40
CA PHE A 47 2.52 2.99 -19.62
C PHE A 47 2.76 2.13 -20.88
N SER A 48 4.01 2.06 -21.39
CA SER A 48 4.38 1.25 -22.53
C SER A 48 4.44 -0.24 -22.14
N PRO A 49 3.65 -1.13 -22.78
CA PRO A 49 3.71 -2.55 -22.49
C PRO A 49 5.10 -3.15 -22.73
N GLU A 50 5.83 -2.70 -23.76
CA GLU A 50 7.16 -3.16 -24.10
C GLU A 50 8.19 -2.76 -23.02
N ALA A 51 8.11 -1.51 -22.55
CA ALA A 51 8.98 -1.02 -21.48
C ALA A 51 8.67 -1.70 -20.14
N VAL A 52 7.40 -1.89 -19.82
CA VAL A 52 6.96 -2.62 -18.62
C VAL A 52 7.45 -4.06 -18.67
N HIS A 53 7.28 -4.75 -19.79
CA HIS A 53 7.78 -6.12 -19.95
C HIS A 53 9.30 -6.17 -19.78
N SER A 54 10.05 -5.35 -20.50
CA SER A 54 11.52 -5.39 -20.51
C SER A 54 12.15 -5.02 -19.17
N GLN A 55 11.56 -4.08 -18.42
CA GLN A 55 12.16 -3.55 -17.20
C GLN A 55 11.61 -4.17 -15.92
N LEU A 56 10.33 -4.57 -15.88
CA LEU A 56 9.71 -5.07 -14.66
C LEU A 56 9.48 -6.58 -14.67
N ILE A 57 9.40 -7.22 -15.84
CA ILE A 57 9.04 -8.63 -15.98
C ILE A 57 10.22 -9.49 -16.42
N ALA A 58 10.84 -9.13 -17.54
CA ALA A 58 11.93 -9.92 -18.14
C ALA A 58 13.13 -10.19 -17.20
N PRO A 59 13.52 -9.28 -16.28
CA PRO A 59 14.60 -9.55 -15.33
C PRO A 59 14.27 -10.60 -14.27
N ARG A 60 13.00 -11.00 -14.17
CA ARG A 60 12.54 -12.01 -13.21
C ARG A 60 12.62 -13.39 -13.85
N ASP A 61 12.94 -14.39 -13.04
CA ASP A 61 12.92 -15.80 -13.47
C ASP A 61 11.47 -16.33 -13.47
N LEU A 62 10.73 -15.94 -14.52
CA LEU A 62 9.31 -16.27 -14.71
C LEU A 62 9.12 -17.03 -16.01
N SER A 63 8.25 -18.03 -15.99
CA SER A 63 7.80 -18.73 -17.19
C SER A 63 7.05 -17.78 -18.16
N GLN A 64 6.99 -18.13 -19.44
CA GLN A 64 6.28 -17.31 -20.42
C GLN A 64 4.79 -17.06 -20.10
N PRO A 65 4.02 -18.04 -19.57
CA PRO A 65 2.67 -17.78 -19.11
C PRO A 65 2.61 -16.78 -17.96
N GLU A 66 3.51 -16.88 -16.97
CA GLU A 66 3.58 -15.95 -15.84
C GLU A 66 3.92 -14.53 -16.30
N GLN A 67 4.89 -14.38 -17.21
CA GLN A 67 5.24 -13.06 -17.77
C GLN A 67 4.04 -12.38 -18.41
N ARG A 68 3.21 -13.13 -19.17
CA ARG A 68 1.98 -12.58 -19.78
C ARG A 68 0.98 -12.10 -18.74
N LEU A 69 0.81 -12.86 -17.66
CA LEU A 69 -0.13 -12.52 -16.60
C LEU A 69 0.31 -11.30 -15.79
N TYR A 70 1.61 -11.18 -15.52
CA TYR A 70 2.15 -9.97 -14.90
C TYR A 70 1.95 -8.75 -15.80
N LEU A 71 2.16 -8.90 -17.11
CA LEU A 71 1.95 -7.81 -18.05
C LEU A 71 0.49 -7.38 -18.09
N GLU A 72 -0.45 -8.33 -18.19
CA GLU A 72 -1.89 -8.04 -18.15
C GLU A 72 -2.25 -7.28 -16.86
N TRP A 73 -1.80 -7.76 -15.71
CA TRP A 73 -2.08 -7.10 -14.43
C TRP A 73 -1.51 -5.67 -14.35
N TYR A 74 -0.27 -5.48 -14.79
CA TYR A 74 0.33 -4.14 -14.81
C TYR A 74 -0.41 -3.20 -15.77
N MET A 75 -0.86 -3.71 -16.90
CA MET A 75 -1.65 -2.92 -17.84
C MET A 75 -3.06 -2.62 -17.33
N ASP A 76 -3.69 -3.52 -16.59
CA ASP A 76 -4.96 -3.26 -15.90
C ASP A 76 -4.81 -2.10 -14.88
N ILE A 77 -3.71 -2.07 -14.12
CA ILE A 77 -3.41 -0.94 -13.20
C ILE A 77 -3.17 0.35 -13.99
N ALA A 78 -2.45 0.30 -15.10
CA ALA A 78 -2.24 1.44 -15.98
C ALA A 78 -3.57 2.00 -16.51
N ASP A 79 -4.48 1.14 -16.91
CA ASP A 79 -5.81 1.53 -17.40
C ASP A 79 -6.67 2.13 -16.28
N LEU A 80 -6.61 1.61 -15.07
CA LEU A 80 -7.27 2.22 -13.91
C LEU A 80 -6.74 3.64 -13.63
N LEU A 81 -5.42 3.83 -13.67
CA LEU A 81 -4.82 5.16 -13.50
C LEU A 81 -5.32 6.15 -14.56
N ARG A 82 -5.49 5.72 -15.81
CA ARG A 82 -6.07 6.54 -16.88
C ARG A 82 -7.55 6.84 -16.62
N GLN A 83 -8.34 5.83 -16.28
CA GLN A 83 -9.77 5.97 -16.00
C GLN A 83 -10.05 6.92 -14.84
N GLU A 84 -9.20 6.90 -13.82
CA GLU A 84 -9.29 7.80 -12.66
C GLU A 84 -8.63 9.16 -12.88
N GLY A 85 -8.08 9.45 -14.09
CA GLY A 85 -7.40 10.70 -14.41
C GLY A 85 -6.07 10.91 -13.67
N LYS A 86 -5.41 9.81 -13.29
CA LYS A 86 -4.20 9.80 -12.45
C LYS A 86 -2.93 9.44 -13.21
N GLU A 87 -2.89 9.71 -14.50
CA GLU A 87 -1.74 9.42 -15.36
C GLU A 87 -0.47 10.19 -14.96
N ARG A 88 -0.62 11.38 -14.39
CA ARG A 88 0.50 12.25 -14.03
C ARG A 88 0.85 12.19 -12.55
N GLN A 89 -0.13 12.10 -11.69
CA GLN A 89 0.03 12.16 -10.23
C GLN A 89 -1.19 11.58 -9.51
N GLY A 90 -1.05 11.36 -8.22
CA GLY A 90 -2.10 10.82 -7.35
C GLY A 90 -2.01 9.30 -7.24
N HIS A 91 -2.88 8.75 -6.44
CA HIS A 91 -2.96 7.32 -6.15
C HIS A 91 -4.33 6.77 -6.52
N LEU A 92 -4.39 5.49 -6.86
CA LEU A 92 -5.64 4.78 -7.11
C LEU A 92 -6.62 4.94 -5.95
N ASP A 93 -7.88 5.19 -6.27
CA ASP A 93 -8.95 5.32 -5.27
C ASP A 93 -9.05 4.09 -4.37
N HIS A 94 -8.78 2.91 -4.91
CA HIS A 94 -8.71 1.68 -4.14
C HIS A 94 -7.75 1.78 -2.93
N THR A 95 -6.54 2.30 -3.12
CA THR A 95 -5.55 2.44 -2.03
C THR A 95 -5.96 3.52 -1.04
N LEU A 96 -6.56 4.60 -1.51
CA LEU A 96 -7.06 5.68 -0.65
C LEU A 96 -8.24 5.22 0.20
N HIS A 97 -9.14 4.38 -0.33
CA HIS A 97 -10.21 3.76 0.44
C HIS A 97 -9.67 2.83 1.52
N LEU A 98 -8.65 2.02 1.22
CA LEU A 98 -8.00 1.18 2.24
C LEU A 98 -7.37 2.02 3.37
N ILE A 99 -6.75 3.14 3.04
CA ILE A 99 -6.22 4.09 4.04
C ILE A 99 -7.35 4.70 4.87
N ALA A 100 -8.48 5.02 4.27
CA ALA A 100 -9.66 5.51 4.99
C ALA A 100 -10.21 4.46 5.95
N ASP A 101 -10.25 3.18 5.56
CA ASP A 101 -10.65 2.08 6.43
C ASP A 101 -9.68 1.90 7.60
N LEU A 102 -8.37 2.00 7.34
CA LEU A 102 -7.35 2.00 8.38
C LEU A 102 -7.49 3.20 9.34
N HIS A 103 -7.86 4.37 8.82
CA HIS A 103 -8.12 5.53 9.66
C HIS A 103 -9.36 5.34 10.54
N ASN A 104 -10.42 4.75 10.02
CA ASN A 104 -11.60 4.38 10.81
C ASN A 104 -11.23 3.39 11.93
N LEU A 105 -10.39 2.40 11.65
CA LEU A 105 -9.87 1.49 12.65
C LEU A 105 -9.03 2.23 13.70
N HIS A 106 -8.16 3.16 13.29
CA HIS A 106 -7.42 4.04 14.21
C HIS A 106 -8.36 4.71 15.20
N LEU A 107 -9.43 5.36 14.72
CA LEU A 107 -10.40 6.04 15.58
C LEU A 107 -11.09 5.09 16.58
N GLN A 108 -11.32 3.85 16.20
CA GLN A 108 -11.87 2.82 17.08
C GLN A 108 -10.84 2.36 18.13
N LEU A 109 -9.60 2.07 17.73
CA LEU A 109 -8.52 1.64 18.62
C LEU A 109 -8.15 2.70 19.65
N MET A 110 -8.32 3.98 19.32
CA MET A 110 -8.12 5.08 20.27
C MET A 110 -9.12 5.06 21.43
N LYS A 111 -10.28 4.40 21.28
CA LYS A 111 -11.38 4.38 22.26
C LYS A 111 -11.57 3.03 22.94
N LEU A 112 -11.22 1.93 22.24
CA LEU A 112 -11.54 0.58 22.68
C LEU A 112 -10.38 -0.06 23.46
N PRO A 113 -10.65 -0.99 24.42
CA PRO A 113 -9.63 -1.69 25.19
C PRO A 113 -8.58 -2.38 24.30
N ALA A 114 -9.02 -3.04 23.23
CA ALA A 114 -8.14 -3.75 22.28
C ALA A 114 -7.04 -2.86 21.67
N GLY A 115 -7.20 -1.53 21.69
CA GLY A 115 -6.26 -0.57 21.14
C GLY A 115 -5.15 -0.12 22.12
N ALA A 116 -4.99 -0.71 23.31
CA ALA A 116 -4.04 -0.24 24.32
C ALA A 116 -2.62 -0.12 23.77
N ARG A 117 -2.09 -1.18 23.15
CA ARG A 117 -0.75 -1.17 22.53
C ARG A 117 -0.63 -0.14 21.40
N TYR A 118 -1.65 -0.05 20.56
CA TYR A 118 -1.68 0.92 19.48
C TYR A 118 -1.62 2.37 20.01
N ARG A 119 -2.38 2.69 21.07
CA ARG A 119 -2.35 4.02 21.71
C ARG A 119 -0.98 4.39 22.26
N GLU A 120 -0.27 3.44 22.85
CA GLU A 120 1.10 3.67 23.34
C GLU A 120 2.06 4.06 22.20
N LEU A 121 1.95 3.37 21.06
CA LEU A 121 2.76 3.67 19.88
C LEU A 121 2.35 5.00 19.25
N TYR A 122 1.06 5.25 19.14
CA TYR A 122 0.53 6.48 18.57
C TYR A 122 0.87 7.71 19.42
N ALA A 123 0.85 7.60 20.74
CA ALA A 123 1.24 8.69 21.65
C ALA A 123 2.69 9.17 21.44
N ARG A 124 3.58 8.32 20.93
CA ARG A 124 4.94 8.71 20.55
C ARG A 124 5.00 9.40 19.18
N LEU A 125 4.09 9.06 18.29
CA LEU A 125 3.98 9.62 16.95
C LEU A 125 3.25 10.97 16.94
N GLU A 126 2.18 11.11 17.72
CA GLU A 126 1.26 12.26 17.69
C GLU A 126 1.97 13.63 17.78
N PRO A 127 2.99 13.83 18.64
CA PRO A 127 3.71 15.11 18.72
C PRO A 127 4.45 15.50 17.45
N GLU A 128 4.80 14.54 16.59
CA GLU A 128 5.55 14.76 15.35
C GLU A 128 4.64 15.12 14.17
N LEU A 129 3.34 14.83 14.25
CA LEU A 129 2.40 15.04 13.15
C LEU A 129 2.30 16.48 12.66
N PRO A 130 2.28 17.53 13.52
CA PRO A 130 2.21 18.92 13.05
C PRO A 130 3.42 19.29 12.18
N ARG A 131 4.62 18.89 12.58
CA ARG A 131 5.86 19.10 11.83
C ARG A 131 5.82 18.38 10.48
N LEU A 132 5.36 17.13 10.50
CA LEU A 132 5.23 16.31 9.29
C LEU A 132 4.23 16.90 8.30
N ARG A 133 3.09 17.43 8.77
CA ARG A 133 2.12 18.12 7.93
C ARG A 133 2.72 19.35 7.25
N ALA A 134 3.45 20.16 8.00
CA ALA A 134 4.11 21.34 7.46
C ALA A 134 5.13 21.00 6.36
N VAL A 135 5.94 19.96 6.60
CA VAL A 135 6.98 19.49 5.66
C VAL A 135 6.39 18.91 4.37
N LEU A 136 5.32 18.12 4.49
CA LEU A 136 4.68 17.48 3.34
C LEU A 136 3.61 18.37 2.65
N GLY A 137 3.27 19.53 3.24
CA GLY A 137 2.25 20.43 2.71
C GLY A 137 0.85 19.82 2.67
N ARG A 138 0.52 18.93 3.62
CA ARG A 138 -0.73 18.13 3.63
C ARG A 138 -1.59 18.44 4.87
N ASN A 139 -2.18 19.63 4.90
CA ASN A 139 -2.92 20.11 6.07
C ASN A 139 -4.29 19.42 6.27
N GLU A 140 -4.92 18.92 5.22
CA GLU A 140 -6.29 18.39 5.25
C GLU A 140 -6.38 16.85 5.22
N THR A 141 -5.25 16.14 5.12
CA THR A 141 -5.26 14.68 5.12
C THR A 141 -5.41 14.11 6.53
N SER A 142 -5.98 12.91 6.64
CA SER A 142 -6.02 12.18 7.92
C SER A 142 -4.60 11.85 8.40
N ASP A 143 -4.44 11.65 9.71
CA ASP A 143 -3.15 11.28 10.29
C ASP A 143 -2.62 9.98 9.70
N THR A 144 -3.50 9.01 9.44
CA THR A 144 -3.14 7.74 8.81
C THR A 144 -2.62 7.95 7.39
N GLU A 145 -3.31 8.75 6.57
CA GLU A 145 -2.84 9.05 5.22
C GLU A 145 -1.51 9.80 5.23
N LEU A 146 -1.37 10.77 6.14
CA LEU A 146 -0.11 11.50 6.33
C LEU A 146 1.05 10.55 6.62
N CYS A 147 0.84 9.56 7.48
CA CYS A 147 1.83 8.54 7.79
C CYS A 147 2.24 7.71 6.57
N PHE A 148 1.28 7.26 5.76
CA PHE A 148 1.57 6.52 4.52
C PHE A 148 2.36 7.39 3.53
N ARG A 149 2.01 8.66 3.37
CA ARG A 149 2.75 9.58 2.50
C ARG A 149 4.18 9.81 2.99
N ALA A 150 4.39 9.89 4.28
CA ALA A 150 5.72 10.01 4.86
C ALA A 150 6.57 8.75 4.66
N LEU A 151 5.99 7.57 4.90
CA LEU A 151 6.67 6.28 4.66
C LEU A 151 7.06 6.14 3.18
N TYR A 152 6.15 6.52 2.28
CA TYR A 152 6.40 6.46 0.85
C TYR A 152 7.49 7.44 0.42
N ALA A 153 7.45 8.68 0.89
CA ALA A 153 8.50 9.67 0.63
C ALA A 153 9.86 9.20 1.12
N ALA A 154 9.95 8.65 2.33
CA ALA A 154 11.19 8.09 2.88
C ALA A 154 11.71 6.92 2.03
N MET A 155 10.83 6.06 1.53
CA MET A 155 11.19 4.97 0.63
C MET A 155 11.77 5.50 -0.69
N LEU A 156 11.14 6.50 -1.30
CA LEU A 156 11.63 7.12 -2.54
C LEU A 156 13.00 7.79 -2.36
N TYR A 157 13.21 8.52 -1.27
CA TYR A 157 14.51 9.12 -0.96
C TYR A 157 15.61 8.07 -0.84
N ARG A 158 15.31 6.95 -0.19
CA ARG A 158 16.26 5.83 -0.05
C ARG A 158 16.61 5.22 -1.40
N ILE A 159 15.64 5.03 -2.29
CA ILE A 159 15.84 4.47 -3.64
C ILE A 159 16.69 5.42 -4.50
N ARG A 160 16.46 6.73 -4.40
CA ARG A 160 17.19 7.74 -5.18
C ARG A 160 18.59 8.04 -4.64
N GLY A 161 18.95 7.54 -3.46
CA GLY A 161 20.21 7.85 -2.78
C GLY A 161 20.32 9.32 -2.35
N GLU A 162 19.20 10.03 -2.36
CA GLU A 162 19.11 11.41 -1.87
C GLU A 162 18.93 11.36 -0.36
N GLY A 163 19.72 12.13 0.38
CA GLY A 163 19.44 12.42 1.78
C GLY A 163 18.12 13.17 1.83
N GLY A 164 17.04 12.47 2.14
CA GLY A 164 15.71 13.07 2.23
C GLY A 164 15.67 14.17 3.28
N GLN A 165 14.56 14.90 3.34
CA GLN A 165 14.36 15.84 4.42
C GLN A 165 14.51 15.09 5.75
N GLN A 166 15.50 15.46 6.53
CA GLN A 166 15.84 14.81 7.82
C GLN A 166 14.59 14.67 8.70
N ALA A 167 13.71 15.67 8.65
CA ALA A 167 12.44 15.66 9.37
C ALA A 167 11.54 14.46 9.04
N VAL A 168 11.51 14.02 7.77
CA VAL A 168 10.75 12.82 7.37
C VAL A 168 11.45 11.56 7.86
N ALA A 169 12.78 11.49 7.69
CA ALA A 169 13.57 10.35 8.14
C ALA A 169 13.48 10.14 9.65
N ASP A 170 13.57 11.20 10.45
CA ASP A 170 13.46 11.16 11.90
C ASP A 170 12.06 10.67 12.35
N THR A 171 11.02 11.03 11.62
CA THR A 171 9.64 10.66 11.98
C THR A 171 9.32 9.21 11.64
N VAL A 172 10.01 8.59 10.67
CA VAL A 172 9.77 7.19 10.25
C VAL A 172 9.92 6.21 11.43
N GLU A 173 10.83 6.45 12.35
CA GLU A 173 11.02 5.59 13.54
C GLU A 173 9.78 5.53 14.44
N TYR A 174 8.95 6.57 14.46
CA TYR A 174 7.68 6.63 15.19
C TYR A 174 6.50 6.14 14.34
N ILE A 175 6.51 6.43 13.04
CA ILE A 175 5.45 6.02 12.11
C ILE A 175 5.45 4.50 11.92
N SER A 176 6.60 3.90 11.67
CA SER A 176 6.68 2.48 11.30
C SER A 176 6.08 1.54 12.34
N PRO A 177 6.36 1.67 13.65
CA PRO A 177 5.73 0.81 14.65
C PRO A 177 4.22 1.03 14.77
N ALA A 178 3.75 2.27 14.69
CA ALA A 178 2.33 2.60 14.80
C ALA A 178 1.54 2.04 13.60
N ILE A 179 2.04 2.23 12.38
CA ILE A 179 1.40 1.70 11.16
C ILE A 179 1.49 0.17 11.11
N ALA A 180 2.58 -0.43 11.56
CA ALA A 180 2.70 -1.89 11.63
C ALA A 180 1.66 -2.50 12.59
N GLU A 181 1.46 -1.91 13.76
CA GLU A 181 0.44 -2.35 14.71
C GLU A 181 -0.97 -2.14 14.14
N LEU A 182 -1.25 -0.99 13.52
CA LEU A 182 -2.53 -0.72 12.88
C LEU A 182 -2.84 -1.74 11.78
N ALA A 183 -1.86 -2.06 10.93
CA ALA A 183 -1.98 -3.06 9.88
C ALA A 183 -2.20 -4.48 10.44
N SER A 184 -1.50 -4.82 11.53
CA SER A 184 -1.68 -6.10 12.23
C SER A 184 -3.10 -6.23 12.79
N MET A 185 -3.59 -5.20 13.45
CA MET A 185 -4.96 -5.17 13.99
C MET A 185 -6.01 -5.24 12.89
N TYR A 186 -5.81 -4.53 11.78
CA TYR A 186 -6.68 -4.60 10.61
C TYR A 186 -6.79 -6.04 10.08
N GLY A 187 -5.66 -6.72 9.90
CA GLY A 187 -5.64 -8.12 9.45
C GLY A 187 -6.36 -9.06 10.43
N LYS A 188 -6.19 -8.89 11.74
CA LYS A 188 -6.87 -9.69 12.76
C LYS A 188 -8.38 -9.49 12.75
N VAL A 189 -8.86 -8.25 12.56
CA VAL A 189 -10.28 -7.94 12.43
C VAL A 189 -10.86 -8.56 11.15
N GLU A 190 -10.17 -8.42 10.01
CA GLU A 190 -10.61 -9.02 8.74
C GLU A 190 -10.72 -10.56 8.80
N ARG A 191 -9.84 -11.22 9.55
CA ARG A 191 -9.87 -12.68 9.73
C ARG A 191 -10.82 -13.12 10.83
N GLY A 192 -11.50 -12.19 11.52
CA GLY A 192 -12.40 -12.52 12.64
C GLY A 192 -11.68 -13.04 13.90
N GLU A 193 -10.37 -12.78 14.04
CA GLU A 193 -9.57 -13.16 15.20
C GLU A 193 -9.82 -12.25 16.41
N ILE A 194 -10.27 -11.02 16.15
CA ILE A 194 -10.62 -10.03 17.17
C ILE A 194 -11.98 -9.44 16.83
N ASP A 195 -12.88 -9.44 17.82
CA ASP A 195 -14.07 -8.60 17.81
C ASP A 195 -13.78 -7.33 18.60
N LEU A 196 -13.76 -6.19 17.90
CA LEU A 196 -13.49 -4.87 18.52
C LEU A 196 -14.57 -4.47 19.53
N PHE A 197 -15.76 -5.06 19.46
CA PHE A 197 -16.93 -4.69 20.26
C PHE A 197 -17.25 -5.72 21.36
N GLU A 198 -16.49 -6.80 21.48
CA GLU A 198 -16.63 -7.73 22.60
C GLU A 198 -16.32 -6.99 23.91
N ARG A 199 -17.34 -6.84 24.75
CA ARG A 199 -17.15 -6.37 26.12
C ARG A 199 -16.45 -7.48 26.90
N GLU A 200 -15.32 -7.16 27.52
CA GLU A 200 -14.73 -8.02 28.54
C GLU A 200 -15.82 -8.40 29.55
N LYS A 201 -16.07 -9.72 29.69
CA LYS A 201 -17.02 -10.26 30.63
C LYS A 201 -16.39 -10.33 32.02
#